data_bd3d949b9d6fc1cf76e5244fd46d657a
#
_entry.id   bd3d949b9d6fc1cf76e5244fd46d657a
#
_cell.length_a   1.000
_cell.length_b   1.000
_cell.length_c   1.000
_cell.angle_alpha   90.00
_cell.angle_beta   90.00
_cell.angle_gamma   90.00
#
_symmetry.space_group_name_H-M   'P 1'
#
loop_
_entity.id
_entity.type
_entity.pdbx_description
1 polymer ?
#
loop_
_entity_poly.entity_id
_entity_poly.type
_entity_poly.pdbx_seq_one_letter_code
_entity_poly.pdbx_strand_id
1 'polypeptide(L)'
;MYFDAKEFGKRLHDVRTSRGITQEELAVRLGLASKQHVSRMENGERSCSIDLLIELSCILHVSTDYLLMGSEPSTEEVKNDLLSIISELSTIAKKI
;
A
#
# COMPACT_ATOMS: atom_id res chain seq x y z
N MET A 1 -17.33 -13.48 -5.77
CA MET A 1 -15.99 -13.00 -6.09
C MET A 1 -15.60 -11.90 -5.15
N TYR A 2 -14.43 -11.98 -4.62
CA TYR A 2 -13.99 -11.06 -3.56
C TYR A 2 -13.08 -9.95 -4.08
N PHE A 3 -12.35 -10.19 -5.17
CA PHE A 3 -11.47 -9.19 -5.74
C PHE A 3 -12.19 -8.41 -6.83
N ASP A 4 -12.16 -7.07 -6.68
CA ASP A 4 -12.75 -6.15 -7.65
C ASP A 4 -11.64 -5.24 -8.19
N ALA A 5 -11.29 -5.42 -9.46
CA ALA A 5 -10.20 -4.68 -10.09
C ALA A 5 -10.45 -3.17 -10.13
N LYS A 6 -11.69 -2.75 -10.28
CA LYS A 6 -12.03 -1.32 -10.32
C LYS A 6 -11.87 -0.68 -8.95
N GLU A 7 -12.33 -1.36 -7.91
CA GLU A 7 -12.18 -0.88 -6.54
C GLU A 7 -10.71 -0.86 -6.12
N PHE A 8 -9.95 -1.90 -6.49
CA PHE A 8 -8.52 -1.94 -6.28
C PHE A 8 -7.85 -0.75 -6.95
N GLY A 9 -8.16 -0.50 -8.21
CA GLY A 9 -7.59 0.61 -8.98
C GLY A 9 -7.91 1.97 -8.35
N LYS A 10 -9.11 2.14 -7.86
CA LYS A 10 -9.53 3.37 -7.19
C LYS A 10 -8.76 3.58 -5.89
N ARG A 11 -8.60 2.53 -5.09
CA ARG A 11 -7.82 2.62 -3.85
C ARG A 11 -6.35 2.92 -4.16
N LEU A 12 -5.79 2.29 -5.18
CA LEU A 12 -4.42 2.56 -5.62
C LEU A 12 -4.27 4.04 -6.01
N HIS A 13 -5.18 4.56 -6.81
CA HIS A 13 -5.18 5.97 -7.21
C HIS A 13 -5.23 6.89 -5.98
N ASP A 14 -6.15 6.65 -5.08
CA ASP A 14 -6.36 7.48 -3.90
C ASP A 14 -5.13 7.50 -2.99
N VAL A 15 -4.54 6.34 -2.73
CA VAL A 15 -3.33 6.26 -1.90
C VAL A 15 -2.16 6.95 -2.60
N ARG A 16 -1.97 6.68 -3.89
CA ARG A 16 -0.88 7.29 -4.66
C ARG A 16 -0.96 8.81 -4.61
N THR A 17 -2.13 9.36 -4.88
CA THR A 17 -2.32 10.82 -4.88
C THR A 17 -2.17 11.40 -3.48
N SER A 18 -2.62 10.70 -2.46
CA SER A 18 -2.46 11.16 -1.08
C SER A 18 -0.99 11.19 -0.64
N ARG A 19 -0.15 10.37 -1.25
CA ARG A 19 1.30 10.38 -1.00
C ARG A 19 2.05 11.38 -1.89
N GLY A 20 1.35 12.08 -2.79
CA GLY A 20 1.97 13.05 -3.69
C GLY A 20 2.83 12.44 -4.78
N ILE A 21 2.58 11.19 -5.14
CA ILE A 21 3.36 10.45 -6.14
C ILE A 21 2.60 10.46 -7.48
N THR A 22 3.29 10.83 -8.57
CA THR A 22 2.69 10.78 -9.91
C THR A 22 2.68 9.34 -10.42
N GLN A 23 1.84 9.08 -11.45
CA GLN A 23 1.83 7.76 -12.10
C GLN A 23 3.20 7.41 -12.69
N GLU A 24 3.88 8.41 -13.23
CA GLU A 24 5.21 8.24 -13.82
C GLU A 24 6.24 7.89 -12.75
N GLU A 25 6.24 8.59 -11.62
CA GLU A 25 7.13 8.29 -10.50
C GLU A 25 6.89 6.88 -9.96
N LEU A 26 5.62 6.50 -9.81
CA LEU A 26 5.30 5.17 -9.34
C LEU A 26 5.77 4.09 -10.31
N ALA A 27 5.57 4.31 -11.61
CA ALA A 27 6.04 3.39 -12.64
C ALA A 27 7.56 3.19 -12.56
N VAL A 28 8.31 4.27 -12.38
CA VAL A 28 9.78 4.21 -12.24
C VAL A 28 10.16 3.39 -10.99
N ARG A 29 9.54 3.65 -9.87
CA ARG A 29 9.83 2.93 -8.62
C ARG A 29 9.50 1.45 -8.70
N LEU A 30 8.48 1.11 -9.49
CA LEU A 30 8.08 -0.29 -9.69
C LEU A 30 8.88 -0.99 -10.80
N GLY A 31 9.75 -0.27 -11.50
CA GLY A 31 10.50 -0.84 -12.61
C GLY A 31 9.66 -1.12 -13.84
N LEU A 32 8.56 -0.41 -14.01
CA LEU A 32 7.66 -0.59 -15.15
C LEU A 32 8.12 0.25 -16.33
N ALA A 33 7.80 -0.22 -17.55
CA ALA A 33 8.21 0.42 -18.78
C ALA A 33 7.56 1.79 -19.00
N SER A 34 6.33 1.99 -18.50
CA SER A 34 5.62 3.25 -18.70
C SER A 34 4.54 3.46 -17.67
N LYS A 35 4.10 4.72 -17.53
CA LYS A 35 3.00 5.10 -16.65
C LYS A 35 1.66 4.50 -17.09
N GLN A 36 1.52 4.07 -18.34
CA GLN A 36 0.31 3.43 -18.83
C GLN A 36 -0.03 2.17 -18.04
N HIS A 37 0.98 1.44 -17.59
CA HIS A 37 0.74 0.28 -16.75
C HIS A 37 0.04 0.67 -15.44
N VAL A 38 0.52 1.73 -14.79
CA VAL A 38 -0.11 2.25 -13.57
C VAL A 38 -1.53 2.73 -13.88
N SER A 39 -1.69 3.49 -14.95
CA SER A 39 -2.99 4.01 -15.38
C SER A 39 -4.01 2.89 -15.59
N ARG A 40 -3.62 1.81 -16.24
CA ARG A 40 -4.50 0.66 -16.48
C ARG A 40 -4.90 -0.04 -15.19
N MET A 41 -3.97 -0.17 -14.26
CA MET A 41 -4.29 -0.72 -12.94
C MET A 41 -5.29 0.15 -12.19
N GLU A 42 -5.09 1.47 -12.22
CA GLU A 42 -5.99 2.42 -11.55
C GLU A 42 -7.38 2.46 -12.18
N ASN A 43 -7.47 2.22 -13.49
CA ASN A 43 -8.74 2.18 -14.21
C ASN A 43 -9.45 0.83 -14.11
N GLY A 44 -8.84 -0.15 -13.48
CA GLY A 44 -9.42 -1.49 -13.36
C GLY A 44 -9.31 -2.32 -14.62
N GLU A 45 -8.51 -1.90 -15.59
CA GLU A 45 -8.30 -2.61 -16.85
C GLU A 45 -7.28 -3.71 -16.72
N ARG A 46 -6.44 -3.66 -15.68
CA ARG A 46 -5.35 -4.62 -15.48
C ARG A 46 -5.13 -4.85 -13.99
N SER A 47 -5.01 -6.09 -13.60
CA SER A 47 -4.60 -6.44 -12.25
C SER A 47 -3.07 -6.51 -12.16
N CYS A 48 -2.54 -6.64 -10.97
CA CYS A 48 -1.11 -6.75 -10.76
C CYS A 48 -0.73 -8.15 -10.33
N SER A 49 0.55 -8.51 -10.53
CA SER A 49 1.10 -9.74 -9.98
C SER A 49 1.23 -9.62 -8.46
N ILE A 50 1.44 -10.75 -7.81
CA ILE A 50 1.65 -10.75 -6.35
C ILE A 50 2.90 -9.94 -6.00
N ASP A 51 3.99 -10.11 -6.77
CA ASP A 51 5.21 -9.34 -6.54
C ASP A 51 4.97 -7.85 -6.64
N LEU A 52 4.24 -7.42 -7.65
CA LEU A 52 3.91 -6.02 -7.85
C LEU A 52 3.04 -5.47 -6.72
N LEU A 53 2.11 -6.28 -6.23
CA LEU A 53 1.27 -5.93 -5.10
C LEU A 53 2.10 -5.68 -3.84
N ILE A 54 3.07 -6.54 -3.58
CA ILE A 54 3.97 -6.39 -2.43
C ILE A 54 4.79 -5.10 -2.55
N GLU A 55 5.32 -4.83 -3.74
CA GLU A 55 6.07 -3.60 -3.98
C GLU A 55 5.20 -2.36 -3.81
N LEU A 56 3.97 -2.38 -4.31
CA LEU A 56 3.02 -1.28 -4.12
C LEU A 56 2.77 -1.02 -2.64
N SER A 57 2.54 -2.08 -1.88
CA SER A 57 2.33 -1.98 -0.43
C SER A 57 3.52 -1.32 0.26
N CYS A 58 4.73 -1.72 -0.09
CA CYS A 58 5.95 -1.16 0.49
C CYS A 58 6.18 0.30 0.10
N ILE A 59 6.02 0.63 -1.18
CA ILE A 59 6.27 1.98 -1.69
C ILE A 59 5.24 2.97 -1.14
N LEU A 60 3.99 2.57 -1.10
CA LEU A 60 2.88 3.45 -0.70
C LEU A 60 2.62 3.42 0.81
N HIS A 61 3.30 2.56 1.56
CA HIS A 61 3.10 2.39 3.01
C HIS A 61 1.64 2.11 3.37
N VAL A 62 1.06 1.14 2.69
CA VAL A 62 -0.31 0.71 2.90
C VAL A 62 -0.35 -0.82 2.87
N SER A 63 -1.29 -1.42 3.61
CA SER A 63 -1.38 -2.87 3.65
C SER A 63 -1.87 -3.45 2.33
N THR A 64 -1.45 -4.68 2.02
CA THR A 64 -1.98 -5.42 0.88
C THR A 64 -3.47 -5.68 1.06
N ASP A 65 -3.91 -5.91 2.30
CA ASP A 65 -5.33 -6.12 2.61
C ASP A 65 -6.17 -4.91 2.23
N TYR A 66 -5.68 -3.70 2.54
CA TYR A 66 -6.38 -2.49 2.16
C TYR A 66 -6.48 -2.35 0.64
N LEU A 67 -5.38 -2.56 -0.07
CA LEU A 67 -5.38 -2.47 -1.54
C LEU A 67 -6.33 -3.47 -2.17
N LEU A 68 -6.35 -4.70 -1.67
CA LEU A 68 -7.15 -5.78 -2.24
C LEU A 68 -8.62 -5.72 -1.85
N MET A 69 -8.93 -5.38 -0.62
CA MET A 69 -10.28 -5.50 -0.08
C MET A 69 -10.84 -4.23 0.53
N GLY A 70 -10.03 -3.20 0.68
CA GLY A 70 -10.46 -1.97 1.33
C GLY A 70 -10.58 -2.09 2.85
N SER A 71 -10.04 -3.16 3.42
CA SER A 71 -10.08 -3.40 4.86
C SER A 71 -8.76 -3.06 5.51
N GLU A 72 -8.80 -2.29 6.58
CA GLU A 72 -7.63 -2.05 7.40
C GLU A 72 -7.59 -3.06 8.54
N PRO A 73 -6.41 -3.33 9.14
CA PRO A 73 -6.36 -4.08 10.38
C PRO A 73 -7.28 -3.45 11.42
N SER A 74 -7.83 -4.25 12.32
CA SER A 74 -8.73 -3.72 13.35
C SER A 74 -8.01 -2.65 14.17
N THR A 75 -8.77 -1.66 14.66
CA THR A 75 -8.22 -0.61 15.50
C THR A 75 -7.47 -1.18 16.70
N GLU A 76 -7.97 -2.28 17.25
CA GLU A 76 -7.35 -2.95 18.38
C GLU A 76 -5.99 -3.55 18.01
N GLU A 77 -5.87 -4.20 16.85
CA GLU A 77 -4.60 -4.75 16.37
C GLU A 77 -3.55 -3.65 16.16
N VAL A 78 -3.94 -2.56 15.51
CA VAL A 78 -3.05 -1.42 15.29
C VAL A 78 -2.62 -0.82 16.62
N LYS A 79 -3.54 -0.68 17.56
CA LYS A 79 -3.25 -0.16 18.90
C LYS A 79 -2.26 -1.04 19.64
N ASN A 80 -2.43 -2.35 19.57
CA ASN A 80 -1.52 -3.31 20.23
C ASN A 80 -0.12 -3.24 19.60
N ASP A 81 -0.02 -3.15 18.28
CA ASP A 81 1.25 -3.01 17.58
C ASP A 81 1.98 -1.73 18.00
N LEU A 82 1.27 -0.62 18.07
CA LEU A 82 1.83 0.65 18.51
C LEU A 82 2.32 0.58 19.95
N LEU A 83 1.56 -0.06 20.84
CA LEU A 83 1.97 -0.23 22.23
C LEU A 83 3.22 -1.07 22.36
N SER A 84 3.35 -2.13 21.56
CA SER A 84 4.54 -2.97 21.52
C SER A 84 5.77 -2.16 21.10
N ILE A 85 5.66 -1.36 20.05
CA ILE A 85 6.75 -0.52 19.56
C ILE A 85 7.17 0.50 20.61
N ILE A 86 6.20 1.15 21.26
CA ILE A 86 6.46 2.11 22.32
C ILE A 86 7.20 1.45 23.49
N SER A 87 6.79 0.25 23.88
CA SER A 87 7.44 -0.51 24.95
C SER A 87 8.89 -0.83 24.61
N GLU A 88 9.16 -1.28 23.37
CA GLU A 88 10.51 -1.57 22.91
C GLU A 88 11.40 -0.33 22.91
N LEU A 89 10.88 0.79 22.43
CA LEU A 89 11.62 2.06 22.42
C LEU A 89 11.94 2.52 23.83
N SER A 90 10.99 2.39 24.76
CA SER A 90 11.22 2.75 26.17
C SER A 90 12.30 1.89 26.81
N THR A 91 12.36 0.60 26.50
CA THR A 91 13.39 -0.30 26.98
C THR A 91 14.75 0.09 26.46
N ILE A 92 14.85 0.44 25.18
CA ILE A 92 16.12 0.88 24.57
C ILE A 92 16.58 2.19 25.20
N ALA A 93 15.67 3.14 25.38
CA ALA A 93 16.00 4.42 25.99
C ALA A 93 16.55 4.28 27.42
N LYS A 94 16.03 3.32 28.19
CA LYS A 94 16.50 3.08 29.56
C LYS A 94 17.91 2.48 29.61
N LYS A 95 18.35 1.83 28.54
CA LYS A 95 19.70 1.22 28.47
C LYS A 95 20.78 2.24 28.08
N ILE A 96 20.36 3.39 27.56
CA ILE A 96 21.27 4.46 27.17
C ILE A 96 21.47 5.40 28.34
#